data_2554b2a64ac393ea04d91575c3a91045
#
_entry.id   2554b2a64ac393ea04d91575c3a91045
#
_cell.length_a   1.000
_cell.length_b   1.000
_cell.length_c   1.000
_cell.angle_alpha   90.00
_cell.angle_beta   90.00
_cell.angle_gamma   90.00
#
_symmetry.space_group_name_H-M   'P 1'
#
loop_
_entity.id
_entity.type
_entity.pdbx_description
1 polymer ?
#
loop_
_entity_poly.entity_id
_entity_poly.type
_entity_poly.pdbx_seq_one_letter_code
_entity_poly.pdbx_strand_id
1 'polypeptide(L)'
;MRRRTKLLHLPLNALRAFEATARHLSFTRAGLELRVTQAAVSQHVKVLEDRLGVQLFRRLPRGVALTDEGQALLPSIVEAFGRLTETLNRFEDGHYHDVITVGVVGTFASGWLLPRLDAFRKAYPRIDLRLFTNNNRIDIAGEGLDYAIRFGDGLWHGTEATHLMGTPFAPLCAPSLARRLSRPADLKREVLLRSYRQEEWPRWFTAAGLQSPVPKGMVFDSSITIASAAARGFGVALLPSALFQDEIRQRRLVRPFKIEVELGDYWITSLHSRRPSHAMLSFKGWLLETIAEKSSRPGKQAAT
;
A
#
# COMPACT_ATOMS: atom_id res chain seq x y z
N MET A 1 17.77 -32.27 -7.83
CA MET A 1 17.54 -32.34 -9.29
C MET A 1 16.33 -31.44 -9.62
N ARG A 2 16.54 -30.16 -10.04
CA ARG A 2 15.46 -29.22 -10.38
C ARG A 2 14.84 -29.63 -11.72
N ARG A 3 13.58 -30.07 -11.72
CA ARG A 3 12.79 -30.26 -12.96
C ARG A 3 12.68 -28.89 -13.67
N ARG A 4 13.43 -28.69 -14.75
CA ARG A 4 13.18 -27.62 -15.72
C ARG A 4 11.78 -27.82 -16.27
N THR A 5 10.80 -27.07 -15.81
CA THR A 5 9.46 -27.04 -16.39
C THR A 5 9.60 -26.60 -17.84
N LYS A 6 9.31 -27.51 -18.78
CA LYS A 6 9.29 -27.19 -20.22
C LYS A 6 8.10 -26.27 -20.45
N LEU A 7 8.33 -24.97 -20.49
CA LEU A 7 7.36 -23.91 -20.85
C LEU A 7 6.66 -24.16 -22.22
N LEU A 8 7.25 -25.01 -23.07
CA LEU A 8 6.79 -25.34 -24.43
C LEU A 8 5.42 -26.06 -24.52
N HIS A 9 4.80 -26.43 -23.41
CA HIS A 9 3.53 -27.20 -23.42
C HIS A 9 2.45 -26.67 -22.48
N LEU A 10 2.47 -25.37 -22.14
CA LEU A 10 1.33 -24.81 -21.40
C LEU A 10 0.13 -24.65 -22.35
N PRO A 11 -1.03 -25.24 -22.04
CA PRO A 11 -2.23 -25.15 -22.87
C PRO A 11 -2.92 -23.81 -22.66
N LEU A 12 -2.31 -22.69 -23.13
CA LEU A 12 -2.77 -21.34 -22.84
C LEU A 12 -4.24 -21.10 -23.22
N ASN A 13 -4.70 -21.63 -24.35
CA ASN A 13 -6.11 -21.52 -24.74
C ASN A 13 -7.04 -22.27 -23.80
N ALA A 14 -6.60 -23.43 -23.28
CA ALA A 14 -7.37 -24.19 -22.31
C ALA A 14 -7.44 -23.47 -20.94
N LEU A 15 -6.35 -22.86 -20.50
CA LEU A 15 -6.31 -22.04 -19.29
C LEU A 15 -7.19 -20.78 -19.42
N ARG A 16 -7.16 -20.10 -20.60
CA ARG A 16 -8.06 -18.96 -20.88
C ARG A 16 -9.53 -19.39 -20.88
N ALA A 17 -9.84 -20.53 -21.53
CA ALA A 17 -11.20 -21.07 -21.56
C ALA A 17 -11.70 -21.44 -20.14
N PHE A 18 -10.84 -22.02 -19.32
CA PHE A 18 -11.15 -22.32 -17.91
C PHE A 18 -11.43 -21.03 -17.12
N GLU A 19 -10.54 -20.04 -17.17
CA GLU A 19 -10.68 -18.76 -16.43
C GLU A 19 -11.97 -18.03 -16.84
N ALA A 20 -12.22 -17.84 -18.14
CA ALA A 20 -13.40 -17.18 -18.64
C ALA A 20 -14.69 -17.93 -18.25
N THR A 21 -14.68 -19.29 -18.31
CA THR A 21 -15.82 -20.10 -17.88
C THR A 21 -16.07 -20.00 -16.38
N ALA A 22 -15.03 -19.96 -15.58
CA ALA A 22 -15.10 -19.80 -14.13
C ALA A 22 -15.71 -18.45 -13.72
N ARG A 23 -15.29 -17.37 -14.39
CA ARG A 23 -15.77 -16.01 -14.13
C ARG A 23 -17.23 -15.81 -14.55
N HIS A 24 -17.64 -16.39 -15.68
CA HIS A 24 -19.01 -16.28 -16.19
C HIS A 24 -19.96 -17.35 -15.67
N LEU A 25 -19.44 -18.43 -15.09
CA LEU A 25 -20.18 -19.65 -14.76
C LEU A 25 -21.03 -20.17 -15.95
N SER A 26 -20.51 -19.98 -17.19
CA SER A 26 -21.22 -20.26 -18.43
C SER A 26 -20.26 -20.45 -19.60
N PHE A 27 -20.28 -21.61 -20.23
CA PHE A 27 -19.52 -21.87 -21.46
C PHE A 27 -19.94 -20.98 -22.64
N THR A 28 -21.22 -20.63 -22.73
CA THR A 28 -21.73 -19.76 -23.78
C THR A 28 -21.21 -18.33 -23.64
N ARG A 29 -21.26 -17.77 -22.43
CA ARG A 29 -20.74 -16.42 -22.16
C ARG A 29 -19.22 -16.34 -22.33
N ALA A 30 -18.51 -17.37 -21.88
CA ALA A 30 -17.07 -17.49 -22.11
C ALA A 30 -16.74 -17.54 -23.61
N GLY A 31 -17.53 -18.26 -24.41
CA GLY A 31 -17.38 -18.30 -25.86
C GLY A 31 -17.57 -16.93 -26.53
N LEU A 32 -18.58 -16.18 -26.10
CA LEU A 32 -18.82 -14.82 -26.58
C LEU A 32 -17.62 -13.89 -26.27
N GLU A 33 -17.11 -13.93 -25.05
CA GLU A 33 -15.95 -13.13 -24.65
C GLU A 33 -14.70 -13.50 -25.43
N LEU A 34 -14.42 -14.81 -25.54
CA LEU A 34 -13.22 -15.31 -26.22
C LEU A 34 -13.34 -15.30 -27.74
N ARG A 35 -14.50 -14.90 -28.29
CA ARG A 35 -14.85 -14.89 -29.71
C ARG A 35 -14.68 -16.27 -30.36
N VAL A 36 -15.12 -17.30 -29.68
CA VAL A 36 -15.15 -18.69 -30.14
C VAL A 36 -16.50 -19.34 -29.82
N THR A 37 -16.76 -20.50 -30.41
CA THR A 37 -18.00 -21.24 -30.14
C THR A 37 -17.99 -21.83 -28.72
N GLN A 38 -19.17 -22.02 -28.12
CA GLN A 38 -19.34 -22.72 -26.85
C GLN A 38 -18.73 -24.12 -26.87
N ALA A 39 -18.82 -24.83 -28.01
CA ALA A 39 -18.23 -26.13 -28.18
C ALA A 39 -16.69 -26.09 -28.12
N ALA A 40 -16.06 -25.07 -28.71
CA ALA A 40 -14.61 -24.86 -28.63
C ALA A 40 -14.16 -24.59 -27.18
N VAL A 41 -14.88 -23.74 -26.45
CA VAL A 41 -14.57 -23.50 -25.02
C VAL A 41 -14.67 -24.77 -24.21
N SER A 42 -15.77 -25.56 -24.39
CA SER A 42 -15.96 -26.83 -23.71
C SER A 42 -14.86 -27.83 -24.03
N GLN A 43 -14.40 -27.88 -25.30
CA GLN A 43 -13.31 -28.75 -25.72
C GLN A 43 -11.98 -28.32 -25.07
N HIS A 44 -11.70 -27.01 -25.02
CA HIS A 44 -10.48 -26.50 -24.37
C HIS A 44 -10.45 -26.82 -22.89
N VAL A 45 -11.59 -26.65 -22.18
CA VAL A 45 -11.69 -27.02 -20.75
C VAL A 45 -11.48 -28.51 -20.58
N LYS A 46 -12.10 -29.35 -21.42
CA LYS A 46 -11.91 -30.79 -21.38
C LYS A 46 -10.44 -31.20 -21.55
N VAL A 47 -9.73 -30.59 -22.49
CA VAL A 47 -8.27 -30.83 -22.66
C VAL A 47 -7.49 -30.52 -21.40
N LEU A 48 -7.88 -29.48 -20.64
CA LEU A 48 -7.25 -29.15 -19.37
C LEU A 48 -7.58 -30.19 -18.29
N GLU A 49 -8.85 -30.59 -18.18
CA GLU A 49 -9.31 -31.62 -17.25
C GLU A 49 -8.65 -32.97 -17.51
N ASP A 50 -8.60 -33.42 -18.77
CA ASP A 50 -7.93 -34.65 -19.18
C ASP A 50 -6.44 -34.64 -18.83
N ARG A 51 -5.77 -33.48 -18.97
CA ARG A 51 -4.35 -33.30 -18.63
C ARG A 51 -4.09 -33.33 -17.14
N LEU A 52 -5.01 -32.79 -16.34
CA LEU A 52 -4.91 -32.75 -14.88
C LEU A 52 -5.43 -34.04 -14.24
N GLY A 53 -6.24 -34.81 -14.96
CA GLY A 53 -6.89 -36.04 -14.45
C GLY A 53 -8.04 -35.75 -13.50
N VAL A 54 -8.56 -34.50 -13.47
CA VAL A 54 -9.65 -34.08 -12.57
C VAL A 54 -10.66 -33.22 -13.31
N GLN A 55 -11.92 -33.21 -12.84
CA GLN A 55 -12.94 -32.31 -13.34
C GLN A 55 -12.78 -30.95 -12.64
N LEU A 56 -12.82 -29.85 -13.40
CA LEU A 56 -12.74 -28.49 -12.88
C LEU A 56 -14.12 -27.83 -12.77
N PHE A 57 -15.11 -28.36 -13.51
CA PHE A 57 -16.49 -27.91 -13.45
C PHE A 57 -17.46 -29.07 -13.22
N ARG A 58 -18.52 -28.81 -12.48
CA ARG A 58 -19.71 -29.64 -12.39
C ARG A 58 -20.86 -28.98 -13.14
N ARG A 59 -21.63 -29.77 -13.87
CA ARG A 59 -22.84 -29.31 -14.58
C ARG A 59 -23.97 -29.08 -13.59
N LEU A 60 -24.67 -27.97 -13.78
CA LEU A 60 -25.90 -27.65 -13.06
C LEU A 60 -27.08 -27.61 -14.04
N PRO A 61 -28.34 -27.67 -13.59
CA PRO A 61 -29.51 -27.49 -14.44
C PRO A 61 -29.52 -26.14 -15.19
N ARG A 62 -28.88 -25.14 -14.62
CA ARG A 62 -28.67 -23.81 -15.26
C ARG A 62 -27.22 -23.39 -15.11
N GLY A 63 -26.37 -23.73 -16.10
CA GLY A 63 -24.95 -23.31 -16.13
C GLY A 63 -23.99 -24.37 -15.56
N VAL A 64 -22.89 -23.91 -15.00
CA VAL A 64 -21.82 -24.69 -14.40
C VAL A 64 -21.35 -24.09 -13.09
N ALA A 65 -20.79 -24.89 -12.21
CA ALA A 65 -20.10 -24.46 -11.01
C ALA A 65 -18.70 -25.08 -10.97
N LEU A 66 -17.76 -24.40 -10.31
CA LEU A 66 -16.44 -24.95 -10.04
C LEU A 66 -16.53 -26.16 -9.10
N THR A 67 -15.64 -27.13 -9.30
CA THR A 67 -15.31 -28.15 -8.31
C THR A 67 -14.32 -27.57 -7.29
N ASP A 68 -13.99 -28.32 -6.25
CA ASP A 68 -12.98 -27.90 -5.26
C ASP A 68 -11.60 -27.75 -5.93
N GLU A 69 -11.27 -28.63 -6.89
CA GLU A 69 -10.06 -28.54 -7.71
C GLU A 69 -10.06 -27.30 -8.61
N GLY A 70 -11.21 -26.97 -9.21
CA GLY A 70 -11.38 -25.75 -9.99
C GLY A 70 -11.21 -24.49 -9.14
N GLN A 71 -11.75 -24.48 -7.92
CA GLN A 71 -11.58 -23.38 -6.98
C GLN A 71 -10.14 -23.22 -6.53
N ALA A 72 -9.42 -24.32 -6.29
CA ALA A 72 -8.01 -24.28 -5.92
C ALA A 72 -7.11 -23.79 -7.07
N LEU A 73 -7.43 -24.11 -8.33
CA LEU A 73 -6.65 -23.74 -9.51
C LEU A 73 -6.85 -22.26 -9.91
N LEU A 74 -8.09 -21.74 -9.79
CA LEU A 74 -8.50 -20.45 -10.33
C LEU A 74 -7.62 -19.25 -9.90
N PRO A 75 -7.30 -19.08 -8.60
CA PRO A 75 -6.50 -17.93 -8.15
C PRO A 75 -5.14 -17.86 -8.85
N SER A 76 -4.44 -18.99 -8.99
CA SER A 76 -3.13 -19.06 -9.62
C SER A 76 -3.18 -18.72 -11.12
N ILE A 77 -4.27 -19.08 -11.81
CA ILE A 77 -4.44 -18.76 -13.23
C ILE A 77 -4.76 -17.27 -13.40
N VAL A 78 -5.66 -16.73 -12.59
CA VAL A 78 -6.00 -15.29 -12.60
C VAL A 78 -4.75 -14.43 -12.35
N GLU A 79 -3.95 -14.80 -11.36
CA GLU A 79 -2.69 -14.11 -11.05
C GLU A 79 -1.71 -14.17 -12.22
N ALA A 80 -1.51 -15.36 -12.81
CA ALA A 80 -0.58 -15.54 -13.93
C ALA A 80 -1.00 -14.71 -15.15
N PHE A 81 -2.28 -14.71 -15.52
CA PHE A 81 -2.79 -13.90 -16.63
C PHE A 81 -2.74 -12.41 -16.33
N GLY A 82 -3.01 -11.99 -15.10
CA GLY A 82 -2.85 -10.61 -14.66
C GLY A 82 -1.41 -10.12 -14.91
N ARG A 83 -0.40 -10.88 -14.47
CA ARG A 83 1.02 -10.58 -14.68
C ARG A 83 1.41 -10.52 -16.16
N LEU A 84 0.87 -11.41 -17.00
CA LEU A 84 1.11 -11.38 -18.44
C LEU A 84 0.50 -10.12 -19.07
N THR A 85 -0.74 -9.79 -18.72
CA THR A 85 -1.43 -8.59 -19.19
C THR A 85 -0.68 -7.33 -18.80
N GLU A 86 -0.27 -7.20 -17.54
CA GLU A 86 0.55 -6.09 -17.07
C GLU A 86 1.86 -5.95 -17.85
N THR A 87 2.51 -7.08 -18.17
CA THR A 87 3.74 -7.07 -18.95
C THR A 87 3.49 -6.60 -20.38
N LEU A 88 2.40 -7.04 -21.02
CA LEU A 88 2.04 -6.63 -22.37
C LEU A 88 1.62 -5.16 -22.45
N ASN A 89 0.91 -4.65 -21.43
CA ASN A 89 0.50 -3.25 -21.34
C ASN A 89 1.71 -2.29 -21.26
N ARG A 90 2.90 -2.79 -20.85
CA ARG A 90 4.14 -1.99 -20.90
C ARG A 90 4.58 -1.64 -22.32
N PHE A 91 4.01 -2.31 -23.33
CA PHE A 91 4.30 -2.09 -24.76
C PHE A 91 3.12 -1.41 -25.47
N GLU A 92 2.25 -0.69 -24.75
CA GLU A 92 1.18 0.10 -25.35
C GLU A 92 1.77 1.25 -26.19
N ASP A 93 1.10 1.58 -27.29
CA ASP A 93 1.47 2.65 -28.23
C ASP A 93 2.87 2.51 -28.88
N GLY A 94 3.42 1.29 -28.94
CA GLY A 94 4.74 1.04 -29.54
C GLY A 94 5.91 1.57 -28.71
N HIS A 95 5.67 2.03 -27.48
CA HIS A 95 6.70 2.49 -26.55
C HIS A 95 6.70 1.61 -25.29
N TYR A 96 7.91 1.29 -24.83
CA TYR A 96 8.09 0.60 -23.55
C TYR A 96 7.93 1.60 -22.42
N HIS A 97 6.87 1.43 -21.61
CA HIS A 97 6.67 2.14 -20.34
C HIS A 97 7.21 1.29 -19.19
N ASP A 98 8.14 1.85 -18.45
CA ASP A 98 8.67 1.18 -17.27
C ASP A 98 7.68 1.38 -16.12
N VAL A 99 7.10 0.31 -15.62
CA VAL A 99 6.09 0.34 -14.54
C VAL A 99 6.77 0.09 -13.23
N ILE A 100 6.44 0.90 -12.22
CA ILE A 100 6.82 0.68 -10.83
C ILE A 100 5.58 0.66 -9.93
N THR A 101 5.47 -0.36 -9.10
CA THR A 101 4.37 -0.55 -8.16
C THR A 101 4.88 -0.39 -6.74
N VAL A 102 4.39 0.63 -6.02
CA VAL A 102 4.85 0.98 -4.69
C VAL A 102 3.71 0.93 -3.68
N GLY A 103 3.83 0.06 -2.69
CA GLY A 103 2.99 0.11 -1.50
C GLY A 103 3.48 1.21 -0.57
N VAL A 104 2.59 2.05 -0.06
CA VAL A 104 3.00 3.17 0.78
C VAL A 104 2.05 3.38 1.96
N VAL A 105 2.60 3.57 3.16
CA VAL A 105 1.79 3.93 4.31
C VAL A 105 1.10 5.27 4.08
N GLY A 106 -0.22 5.30 4.27
CA GLY A 106 -1.07 6.43 3.86
C GLY A 106 -0.59 7.79 4.35
N THR A 107 -0.05 7.86 5.58
CA THR A 107 0.48 9.11 6.16
C THR A 107 1.65 9.69 5.34
N PHE A 108 2.59 8.83 4.93
CA PHE A 108 3.71 9.26 4.07
C PHE A 108 3.21 9.61 2.67
N ALA A 109 2.29 8.81 2.13
CA ALA A 109 1.68 9.10 0.83
C ALA A 109 1.09 10.51 0.79
N SER A 110 0.18 10.82 1.72
CA SER A 110 -0.54 12.10 1.72
C SER A 110 0.32 13.29 2.14
N GLY A 111 1.12 13.13 3.20
CA GLY A 111 1.85 14.24 3.80
C GLY A 111 3.19 14.54 3.13
N TRP A 112 3.80 13.57 2.45
CA TRP A 112 5.12 13.77 1.84
C TRP A 112 5.14 13.51 0.34
N LEU A 113 4.61 12.37 -0.13
CA LEU A 113 4.78 11.91 -1.52
C LEU A 113 3.89 12.67 -2.49
N LEU A 114 2.56 12.70 -2.26
CA LEU A 114 1.60 13.35 -3.17
C LEU A 114 1.93 14.79 -3.53
N PRO A 115 2.35 15.68 -2.58
CA PRO A 115 2.70 17.05 -2.93
C PRO A 115 3.91 17.19 -3.87
N ARG A 116 4.66 16.09 -4.11
CA ARG A 116 5.90 16.03 -4.90
C ARG A 116 5.80 15.20 -6.16
N LEU A 117 4.69 14.49 -6.36
CA LEU A 117 4.54 13.58 -7.50
C LEU A 117 4.62 14.27 -8.86
N ASP A 118 4.19 15.54 -8.95
CA ASP A 118 4.29 16.29 -10.21
C ASP A 118 5.77 16.50 -10.63
N ALA A 119 6.67 16.72 -9.67
CA ALA A 119 8.09 16.79 -9.94
C ALA A 119 8.67 15.46 -10.43
N PHE A 120 8.26 14.34 -9.81
CA PHE A 120 8.65 13.01 -10.26
C PHE A 120 8.17 12.74 -11.69
N ARG A 121 6.90 13.00 -11.98
CA ARG A 121 6.29 12.80 -13.30
C ARG A 121 6.99 13.61 -14.40
N LYS A 122 7.39 14.85 -14.09
CA LYS A 122 8.14 15.71 -15.03
C LYS A 122 9.56 15.21 -15.26
N ALA A 123 10.24 14.70 -14.21
CA ALA A 123 11.59 14.16 -14.33
C ALA A 123 11.64 12.80 -15.04
N TYR A 124 10.61 11.98 -14.87
CA TYR A 124 10.54 10.62 -15.39
C TYR A 124 9.24 10.35 -16.15
N PRO A 125 8.98 11.01 -17.29
CA PRO A 125 7.69 10.95 -17.98
C PRO A 125 7.36 9.57 -18.57
N ARG A 126 8.35 8.67 -18.69
CA ARG A 126 8.19 7.30 -19.20
C ARG A 126 8.03 6.26 -18.09
N ILE A 127 7.96 6.66 -16.83
CA ILE A 127 7.72 5.75 -15.70
C ILE A 127 6.25 5.85 -15.29
N ASP A 128 5.52 4.74 -15.41
CA ASP A 128 4.17 4.58 -14.86
C ASP A 128 4.28 4.20 -13.38
N LEU A 129 3.99 5.16 -12.51
CA LEU A 129 4.05 4.96 -11.05
C LEU A 129 2.67 4.58 -10.52
N ARG A 130 2.56 3.37 -9.99
CA ARG A 130 1.35 2.84 -9.34
C ARG A 130 1.54 2.86 -7.83
N LEU A 131 0.66 3.57 -7.13
CA LEU A 131 0.69 3.72 -5.67
C LEU A 131 -0.48 2.98 -5.03
N PHE A 132 -0.16 2.08 -4.11
CA PHE A 132 -1.12 1.39 -3.27
C PHE A 132 -0.95 1.84 -1.83
N THR A 133 -1.99 2.44 -1.25
CA THR A 133 -1.94 2.86 0.15
C THR A 133 -2.36 1.72 1.07
N ASN A 134 -1.67 1.60 2.19
CA ASN A 134 -1.92 0.58 3.19
C ASN A 134 -1.70 1.12 4.62
N ASN A 135 -2.10 0.33 5.61
CA ASN A 135 -1.97 0.66 7.02
C ASN A 135 -0.71 0.03 7.65
N ASN A 136 0.43 0.10 6.95
CA ASN A 136 1.71 -0.44 7.38
C ASN A 136 1.76 -1.99 7.51
N ARG A 137 0.74 -2.67 7.01
CA ARG A 137 0.67 -4.13 6.86
C ARG A 137 0.71 -4.45 5.38
N ILE A 138 1.87 -4.86 4.89
CA ILE A 138 2.10 -5.05 3.46
C ILE A 138 2.84 -6.35 3.24
N ASP A 139 2.38 -7.13 2.30
CA ASP A 139 3.07 -8.29 1.76
C ASP A 139 3.62 -7.95 0.37
N ILE A 140 4.90 -7.55 0.32
CA ILE A 140 5.55 -7.15 -0.93
C ILE A 140 5.50 -8.28 -1.97
N ALA A 141 5.70 -9.53 -1.51
CA ALA A 141 5.72 -10.69 -2.40
C ALA A 141 4.32 -11.06 -2.90
N GLY A 142 3.35 -11.17 -1.98
CA GLY A 142 1.98 -11.56 -2.29
C GLY A 142 1.23 -10.50 -3.10
N GLU A 143 1.51 -9.21 -2.87
CA GLU A 143 0.89 -8.10 -3.59
C GLU A 143 1.66 -7.72 -4.87
N GLY A 144 2.78 -8.37 -5.18
CA GLY A 144 3.58 -8.12 -6.39
C GLY A 144 4.23 -6.74 -6.45
N LEU A 145 4.50 -6.13 -5.31
CA LEU A 145 5.06 -4.78 -5.22
C LEU A 145 6.56 -4.77 -5.52
N ASP A 146 7.02 -3.67 -6.13
CA ASP A 146 8.44 -3.41 -6.34
C ASP A 146 9.09 -2.86 -5.07
N TYR A 147 8.42 -1.90 -4.44
CA TYR A 147 8.81 -1.31 -3.16
C TYR A 147 7.64 -1.23 -2.19
N ALA A 148 7.97 -1.16 -0.90
CA ALA A 148 7.05 -0.70 0.12
C ALA A 148 7.68 0.42 0.95
N ILE A 149 6.96 1.52 1.15
CA ILE A 149 7.33 2.57 2.11
C ILE A 149 6.57 2.29 3.40
N ARG A 150 7.33 2.01 4.47
CA ARG A 150 6.84 1.57 5.77
C ARG A 150 7.30 2.49 6.88
N PHE A 151 6.59 2.44 8.01
CA PHE A 151 6.99 3.11 9.25
C PHE A 151 7.37 2.06 10.29
N GLY A 152 8.54 2.20 10.91
CA GLY A 152 9.03 1.28 11.93
C GLY A 152 10.51 1.44 12.24
N ASP A 153 11.12 0.35 12.65
CA ASP A 153 12.52 0.24 13.09
C ASP A 153 13.51 -0.16 11.98
N GLY A 154 13.03 -0.44 10.77
CA GLY A 154 13.86 -0.88 9.65
C GLY A 154 14.04 -2.41 9.56
N LEU A 155 13.46 -3.18 10.47
CA LEU A 155 13.66 -4.62 10.56
C LEU A 155 12.45 -5.39 10.00
N TRP A 156 12.50 -5.77 8.72
CA TRP A 156 11.51 -6.64 8.10
C TRP A 156 12.18 -7.85 7.45
N HIS A 157 11.71 -9.03 7.79
CA HIS A 157 12.25 -10.30 7.29
C HIS A 157 12.18 -10.37 5.75
N GLY A 158 13.27 -10.85 5.12
CA GLY A 158 13.32 -11.09 3.68
C GLY A 158 13.41 -9.83 2.81
N THR A 159 13.58 -8.65 3.42
CA THR A 159 13.64 -7.39 2.68
C THR A 159 14.92 -6.60 2.97
N GLU A 160 15.41 -5.91 1.94
CA GLU A 160 16.36 -4.83 2.07
C GLU A 160 15.62 -3.56 2.45
N ALA A 161 16.05 -2.87 3.51
CA ALA A 161 15.48 -1.62 3.98
C ALA A 161 16.49 -0.48 3.83
N THR A 162 16.04 0.64 3.25
CA THR A 162 16.82 1.88 3.17
C THR A 162 16.07 2.96 3.95
N HIS A 163 16.75 3.60 4.88
CA HIS A 163 16.20 4.69 5.67
C HIS A 163 15.82 5.87 4.79
N LEU A 164 14.65 6.46 5.02
CA LEU A 164 14.18 7.65 4.34
C LEU A 164 14.25 8.87 5.25
N MET A 165 13.48 8.87 6.31
CA MET A 165 13.42 10.02 7.22
C MET A 165 12.77 9.66 8.56
N GLY A 166 13.23 10.31 9.62
CA GLY A 166 12.56 10.39 10.89
C GLY A 166 11.49 11.51 10.90
N THR A 167 10.43 11.30 11.65
CA THR A 167 9.40 12.32 11.84
C THR A 167 8.92 12.29 13.29
N PRO A 168 9.36 13.25 14.14
CA PRO A 168 8.89 13.30 15.50
C PRO A 168 7.37 13.50 15.58
N PHE A 169 6.77 12.81 16.55
CA PHE A 169 5.34 12.85 16.83
C PHE A 169 5.01 13.90 17.89
N ALA A 170 3.97 14.68 17.66
CA ALA A 170 3.44 15.66 18.60
C ALA A 170 1.94 15.51 18.76
N PRO A 171 1.36 15.94 19.90
CA PRO A 171 -0.07 16.08 20.06
C PRO A 171 -0.63 17.09 19.06
N LEU A 172 -1.67 16.69 18.33
CA LEU A 172 -2.44 17.54 17.42
C LEU A 172 -3.93 17.42 17.76
N CYS A 173 -4.66 18.53 17.73
CA CYS A 173 -6.09 18.55 17.99
C CYS A 173 -6.80 19.71 17.28
N ALA A 174 -8.12 19.73 17.31
CA ALA A 174 -8.91 20.86 16.83
C ALA A 174 -8.60 22.14 17.63
N PRO A 175 -8.64 23.35 17.02
CA PRO A 175 -8.42 24.62 17.70
C PRO A 175 -9.35 24.84 18.92
N SER A 176 -10.59 24.38 18.85
CA SER A 176 -11.56 24.47 19.94
C SER A 176 -11.11 23.70 21.19
N LEU A 177 -10.51 22.52 21.00
CA LEU A 177 -9.99 21.70 22.07
C LEU A 177 -8.69 22.27 22.65
N ALA A 178 -7.81 22.81 21.78
CA ALA A 178 -6.54 23.40 22.19
C ALA A 178 -6.70 24.56 23.20
N ARG A 179 -7.81 25.30 23.14
CA ARG A 179 -8.10 26.41 24.08
C ARG A 179 -8.21 25.96 25.54
N ARG A 180 -8.45 24.67 25.76
CA ARG A 180 -8.58 24.06 27.12
C ARG A 180 -7.26 23.44 27.60
N LEU A 181 -6.23 23.43 26.76
CA LEU A 181 -4.94 22.79 26.99
C LEU A 181 -3.88 23.88 27.32
N SER A 182 -3.67 24.17 28.60
CA SER A 182 -2.66 25.14 29.03
C SER A 182 -1.31 24.47 29.34
N ARG A 183 -1.32 23.24 29.79
CA ARG A 183 -0.14 22.46 30.20
C ARG A 183 -0.28 21.00 29.78
N PRO A 184 0.83 20.24 29.55
CA PRO A 184 0.81 18.85 29.14
C PRO A 184 -0.07 17.94 30.01
N ALA A 185 -0.15 18.21 31.31
CA ALA A 185 -0.97 17.44 32.26
C ALA A 185 -2.48 17.49 31.93
N ASP A 186 -2.96 18.51 31.25
CA ASP A 186 -4.37 18.67 30.90
C ASP A 186 -4.84 17.58 29.94
N LEU A 187 -3.93 16.99 29.15
CA LEU A 187 -4.22 15.85 28.27
C LEU A 187 -4.78 14.62 29.03
N LYS A 188 -4.51 14.48 30.33
CA LYS A 188 -5.05 13.38 31.13
C LYS A 188 -6.58 13.41 31.26
N ARG A 189 -7.20 14.57 31.00
CA ARG A 189 -8.65 14.80 31.07
C ARG A 189 -9.34 14.73 29.71
N GLU A 190 -8.54 14.65 28.63
CA GLU A 190 -9.05 14.63 27.26
C GLU A 190 -9.06 13.20 26.69
N VAL A 191 -9.85 13.01 25.64
CA VAL A 191 -9.84 11.75 24.88
C VAL A 191 -8.56 11.67 24.10
N LEU A 192 -7.73 10.67 24.39
CA LEU A 192 -6.51 10.38 23.63
C LEU A 192 -6.86 9.41 22.52
N LEU A 193 -6.82 9.88 21.27
CA LEU A 193 -7.03 9.05 20.10
C LEU A 193 -5.83 8.11 19.94
N ARG A 194 -6.09 6.82 19.67
CA ARG A 194 -5.08 5.78 19.73
C ARG A 194 -4.88 5.12 18.38
N SER A 195 -3.63 4.82 18.08
CA SER A 195 -3.30 3.81 17.08
C SER A 195 -3.30 2.40 17.72
N TYR A 196 -3.09 1.37 16.90
CA TYR A 196 -2.85 0.01 17.39
C TYR A 196 -1.50 -0.12 18.15
N ARG A 197 -0.63 0.90 18.11
CA ARG A 197 0.64 0.95 18.83
C ARG A 197 0.39 1.49 20.24
N GLN A 198 0.47 0.62 21.21
CA GLN A 198 0.10 0.97 22.60
C GLN A 198 1.11 1.90 23.28
N GLU A 199 2.38 1.90 22.81
CA GLU A 199 3.49 2.65 23.42
C GLU A 199 3.57 4.15 23.06
N GLU A 200 2.77 4.62 22.10
CA GLU A 200 2.88 5.99 21.59
C GLU A 200 2.60 7.04 22.69
N TRP A 201 1.45 6.97 23.32
CA TRP A 201 1.09 7.91 24.41
C TRP A 201 1.96 7.75 25.66
N PRO A 202 2.26 6.54 26.18
CA PRO A 202 3.20 6.36 27.27
C PRO A 202 4.55 7.04 27.04
N ARG A 203 5.15 6.88 25.86
CA ARG A 203 6.42 7.55 25.51
C ARG A 203 6.30 9.07 25.53
N TRP A 204 5.21 9.62 24.98
CA TRP A 204 5.00 11.07 25.00
C TRP A 204 4.82 11.60 26.44
N PHE A 205 4.02 10.96 27.28
CA PHE A 205 3.86 11.39 28.66
C PHE A 205 5.17 11.29 29.46
N THR A 206 5.99 10.27 29.22
CA THR A 206 7.32 10.15 29.81
C THR A 206 8.22 11.32 29.38
N ALA A 207 8.25 11.67 28.08
CA ALA A 207 8.99 12.83 27.58
C ALA A 207 8.49 14.17 28.15
N ALA A 208 7.21 14.23 28.53
CA ALA A 208 6.62 15.38 29.22
C ALA A 208 6.89 15.39 30.75
N GLY A 209 7.61 14.41 31.29
CA GLY A 209 7.85 14.25 32.73
C GLY A 209 6.59 13.85 33.52
N LEU A 210 5.64 13.16 32.86
CA LEU A 210 4.35 12.82 33.43
C LEU A 210 4.09 11.31 33.36
N GLN A 211 3.34 10.82 34.36
CA GLN A 211 2.80 9.46 34.29
C GLN A 211 1.67 9.40 33.25
N SER A 212 1.73 8.44 32.33
CA SER A 212 0.67 8.22 31.35
C SER A 212 -0.62 7.73 32.00
N PRO A 213 -1.78 8.31 31.64
CA PRO A 213 -3.05 7.67 31.96
C PRO A 213 -3.20 6.38 31.16
N VAL A 214 -4.06 5.47 31.61
CA VAL A 214 -4.48 4.34 30.77
C VAL A 214 -5.36 4.89 29.65
N PRO A 215 -4.90 4.86 28.37
CA PRO A 215 -5.67 5.42 27.28
C PRO A 215 -6.97 4.63 27.07
N LYS A 216 -8.09 5.33 27.02
CA LYS A 216 -9.43 4.78 26.76
C LYS A 216 -9.95 5.36 25.44
N GLY A 217 -10.87 4.67 24.80
CA GLY A 217 -11.55 5.17 23.62
C GLY A 217 -11.20 4.40 22.34
N MET A 218 -11.53 4.99 21.20
CA MET A 218 -11.40 4.39 19.87
C MET A 218 -9.95 4.12 19.49
N VAL A 219 -9.72 2.99 18.82
CA VAL A 219 -8.45 2.61 18.24
C VAL A 219 -8.59 2.65 16.73
N PHE A 220 -7.62 3.22 16.05
CA PHE A 220 -7.58 3.36 14.59
C PHE A 220 -6.33 2.68 14.04
N ASP A 221 -6.40 2.23 12.81
CA ASP A 221 -5.28 1.64 12.08
C ASP A 221 -4.57 2.62 11.14
N SER A 222 -5.10 3.84 11.01
CA SER A 222 -4.61 4.87 10.09
C SER A 222 -4.43 6.22 10.78
N SER A 223 -3.22 6.78 10.73
CA SER A 223 -2.94 8.14 11.24
C SER A 223 -3.73 9.22 10.50
N ILE A 224 -4.12 9.00 9.24
CA ILE A 224 -4.99 9.92 8.48
C ILE A 224 -6.38 9.96 9.10
N THR A 225 -6.93 8.79 9.45
CA THR A 225 -8.24 8.70 10.10
C THR A 225 -8.20 9.30 11.50
N ILE A 226 -7.11 9.07 12.25
CA ILE A 226 -6.88 9.70 13.57
C ILE A 226 -6.85 11.24 13.44
N ALA A 227 -6.10 11.77 12.46
CA ALA A 227 -6.02 13.20 12.18
C ALA A 227 -7.40 13.80 11.84
N SER A 228 -8.17 13.08 11.02
CA SER A 228 -9.55 13.47 10.66
C SER A 228 -10.47 13.50 11.88
N ALA A 229 -10.36 12.53 12.80
CA ALA A 229 -11.11 12.50 14.05
C ALA A 229 -10.70 13.65 14.98
N ALA A 230 -9.39 13.91 15.10
CA ALA A 230 -8.86 15.02 15.90
C ALA A 230 -9.35 16.38 15.39
N ALA A 231 -9.32 16.59 14.06
CA ALA A 231 -9.81 17.82 13.44
C ALA A 231 -11.31 18.08 13.67
N ARG A 232 -12.10 17.01 13.87
CA ARG A 232 -13.53 17.08 14.24
C ARG A 232 -13.77 17.26 15.74
N GLY A 233 -12.69 17.33 16.54
CA GLY A 233 -12.81 17.54 17.99
C GLY A 233 -13.10 16.29 18.81
N PHE A 234 -12.95 15.08 18.23
CA PHE A 234 -13.17 13.83 18.98
C PHE A 234 -12.09 13.51 20.03
N GLY A 235 -10.99 14.27 20.03
CA GLY A 235 -9.92 14.11 20.99
C GLY A 235 -8.59 14.68 20.49
N VAL A 236 -7.52 14.31 21.18
CA VAL A 236 -6.13 14.66 20.83
C VAL A 236 -5.47 13.46 20.18
N ALA A 237 -4.83 13.69 19.04
CA ALA A 237 -4.06 12.71 18.30
C ALA A 237 -2.56 12.90 18.53
N LEU A 238 -1.79 11.81 18.60
CA LEU A 238 -0.33 11.85 18.57
C LEU A 238 0.11 11.51 17.14
N LEU A 239 0.65 12.48 16.40
CA LEU A 239 0.88 12.39 14.96
C LEU A 239 2.26 12.95 14.57
N PRO A 240 2.87 12.45 13.47
CA PRO A 240 4.09 13.02 12.89
C PRO A 240 3.77 14.40 12.28
N SER A 241 3.98 15.45 13.07
CA SER A 241 3.52 16.81 12.74
C SER A 241 4.05 17.33 11.38
N ALA A 242 5.24 16.90 10.98
CA ALA A 242 5.84 17.25 9.69
C ALA A 242 5.04 16.75 8.47
N LEU A 243 4.21 15.72 8.62
CA LEU A 243 3.38 15.14 7.56
C LEU A 243 1.93 15.66 7.56
N PHE A 244 1.57 16.51 8.52
CA PHE A 244 0.25 17.14 8.64
C PHE A 244 0.33 18.67 8.57
N GLN A 245 1.35 19.20 7.85
CA GLN A 245 1.57 20.64 7.75
C GLN A 245 0.42 21.37 7.04
N ASP A 246 -0.27 20.72 6.12
CA ASP A 246 -1.41 21.32 5.43
C ASP A 246 -2.60 21.48 6.36
N GLU A 247 -2.88 20.49 7.20
CA GLU A 247 -3.89 20.57 8.25
C GLU A 247 -3.59 21.65 9.27
N ILE A 248 -2.30 21.81 9.62
CA ILE A 248 -1.85 22.82 10.57
C ILE A 248 -1.92 24.22 9.94
N ARG A 249 -1.47 24.41 8.70
CA ARG A 249 -1.56 25.69 7.98
C ARG A 249 -3.01 26.15 7.77
N GLN A 250 -3.88 25.22 7.46
CA GLN A 250 -5.32 25.48 7.31
C GLN A 250 -6.06 25.58 8.64
N ARG A 251 -5.35 25.51 9.76
CA ARG A 251 -5.92 25.57 11.12
C ARG A 251 -7.00 24.52 11.39
N ARG A 252 -6.99 23.41 10.66
CA ARG A 252 -7.84 22.25 10.97
C ARG A 252 -7.32 21.49 12.19
N LEU A 253 -6.00 21.45 12.29
CA LEU A 253 -5.28 20.94 13.46
C LEU A 253 -4.34 22.01 14.01
N VAL A 254 -4.13 22.00 15.31
CA VAL A 254 -3.13 22.81 15.99
C VAL A 254 -2.29 21.94 16.90
N ARG A 255 -1.05 22.35 17.12
CA ARG A 255 -0.12 21.71 18.03
C ARG A 255 -0.12 22.47 19.36
N PRO A 256 -0.73 21.93 20.42
CA PRO A 256 -0.87 22.65 21.71
C PRO A 256 0.45 22.71 22.49
N PHE A 257 1.38 21.75 22.28
CA PHE A 257 2.64 21.65 23.03
C PHE A 257 3.83 21.45 22.11
N LYS A 258 5.02 21.94 22.53
CA LYS A 258 6.27 21.78 21.77
C LYS A 258 6.95 20.42 21.94
N ILE A 259 6.49 19.60 22.91
CA ILE A 259 7.09 18.29 23.21
C ILE A 259 6.81 17.33 22.06
N GLU A 260 7.85 16.69 21.59
CA GLU A 260 7.85 15.69 20.53
C GLU A 260 8.54 14.41 21.00
N VAL A 261 8.18 13.28 20.37
CA VAL A 261 8.79 11.99 20.62
C VAL A 261 9.09 11.26 19.32
N GLU A 262 10.18 10.56 19.29
CA GLU A 262 10.53 9.65 18.20
C GLU A 262 9.90 8.29 18.45
N LEU A 263 9.10 7.82 17.49
CA LEU A 263 8.36 6.56 17.59
C LEU A 263 8.77 5.56 16.52
N GLY A 264 9.66 5.94 15.63
CA GLY A 264 10.17 5.20 14.49
C GLY A 264 10.37 6.09 13.28
N ASP A 265 10.86 5.49 12.20
CA ASP A 265 11.23 6.17 10.97
C ASP A 265 10.48 5.62 9.76
N TYR A 266 10.53 6.35 8.65
CA TYR A 266 10.08 5.86 7.35
C TYR A 266 11.22 5.21 6.60
N TRP A 267 10.91 4.08 5.96
CA TRP A 267 11.85 3.25 5.24
C TRP A 267 11.27 2.85 3.89
N ILE A 268 12.11 2.79 2.84
CA ILE A 268 11.77 2.10 1.61
C ILE A 268 12.35 0.70 1.63
N THR A 269 11.51 -0.30 1.35
CA THR A 269 11.89 -1.72 1.41
C THR A 269 11.59 -2.42 0.10
N SER A 270 12.43 -3.39 -0.27
CA SER A 270 12.23 -4.30 -1.41
C SER A 270 12.64 -5.72 -1.03
N LEU A 271 12.19 -6.72 -1.78
CA LEU A 271 12.62 -8.10 -1.55
C LEU A 271 14.09 -8.27 -1.92
N HIS A 272 14.88 -8.99 -1.11
CA HIS A 272 16.26 -9.37 -1.45
C HIS A 272 16.37 -10.14 -2.77
N SER A 273 15.36 -10.92 -3.11
CA SER A 273 15.34 -11.72 -4.34
C SER A 273 15.04 -10.92 -5.60
N ARG A 274 14.60 -9.65 -5.47
CA ARG A 274 14.21 -8.82 -6.60
C ARG A 274 15.40 -8.03 -7.13
N ARG A 275 15.69 -8.20 -8.42
CA ARG A 275 16.66 -7.35 -9.10
C ARG A 275 16.01 -6.00 -9.41
N PRO A 276 16.62 -4.87 -9.00
CA PRO A 276 16.05 -3.55 -9.28
C PRO A 276 15.96 -3.29 -10.78
N SER A 277 14.79 -2.83 -11.23
CA SER A 277 14.60 -2.29 -12.60
C SER A 277 15.12 -0.85 -12.68
N HIS A 278 15.20 -0.30 -13.90
CA HIS A 278 15.53 1.12 -14.10
C HIS A 278 14.51 2.03 -13.38
N ALA A 279 13.20 1.76 -13.48
CA ALA A 279 12.18 2.53 -12.75
C ALA A 279 12.35 2.46 -11.24
N MET A 280 12.70 1.29 -10.70
CA MET A 280 12.98 1.13 -9.27
C MET A 280 14.15 2.01 -8.83
N LEU A 281 15.26 1.98 -9.56
CA LEU A 281 16.45 2.80 -9.26
C LEU A 281 16.15 4.30 -9.37
N SER A 282 15.44 4.71 -10.42
CA SER A 282 15.05 6.10 -10.65
C SER A 282 14.13 6.62 -9.54
N PHE A 283 13.12 5.85 -9.15
CA PHE A 283 12.21 6.24 -8.07
C PHE A 283 12.90 6.34 -6.72
N LYS A 284 13.72 5.32 -6.36
CA LYS A 284 14.47 5.31 -5.10
C LYS A 284 15.48 6.47 -5.05
N GLY A 285 16.21 6.72 -6.14
CA GLY A 285 17.17 7.82 -6.26
C GLY A 285 16.48 9.18 -6.07
N TRP A 286 15.42 9.45 -6.84
CA TRP A 286 14.63 10.68 -6.72
C TRP A 286 14.07 10.89 -5.30
N LEU A 287 13.57 9.83 -4.67
CA LEU A 287 13.02 9.89 -3.32
C LEU A 287 14.09 10.33 -2.31
N LEU A 288 15.27 9.69 -2.35
CA LEU A 288 16.39 10.00 -1.44
C LEU A 288 16.95 11.41 -1.68
N GLU A 289 17.13 11.81 -2.93
CA GLU A 289 17.59 13.17 -3.30
C GLU A 289 16.61 14.24 -2.79
N THR A 290 15.30 14.05 -3.03
CA THR A 290 14.26 15.00 -2.61
C THR A 290 14.17 15.12 -1.08
N ILE A 291 14.42 14.02 -0.34
CA ILE A 291 14.48 14.06 1.13
C ILE A 291 15.72 14.81 1.61
N ALA A 292 16.89 14.56 1.01
CA ALA A 292 18.16 15.18 1.38
C ALA A 292 18.15 16.70 1.12
N GLU A 293 17.58 17.16 0.01
CA GLU A 293 17.44 18.59 -0.31
C GLU A 293 16.63 19.37 0.74
N LYS A 294 15.62 18.73 1.33
CA LYS A 294 14.82 19.35 2.39
C LYS A 294 15.57 19.41 3.72
N SER A 295 16.41 18.44 4.00
CA SER A 295 17.24 18.41 5.21
C SER A 295 18.33 19.48 5.19
N SER A 296 18.80 19.89 3.99
CA SER A 296 19.83 20.91 3.80
C SER A 296 19.29 22.36 3.69
N ARG A 297 17.95 22.57 3.69
CA ARG A 297 17.34 23.91 3.75
C ARG A 297 16.63 24.15 5.09
N PRO A 298 17.34 24.44 6.20
CA PRO A 298 16.69 24.87 7.42
C PRO A 298 16.14 26.29 7.22
N GLY A 299 14.81 26.43 7.22
CA GLY A 299 14.15 27.66 7.66
C GLY A 299 14.43 28.95 6.91
N LYS A 300 13.95 29.08 5.65
CA LYS A 300 13.70 30.42 5.05
C LYS A 300 12.22 30.50 4.61
N GLN A 301 11.31 30.49 5.56
CA GLN A 301 9.92 30.95 5.34
C GLN A 301 9.23 31.16 6.71
N ALA A 302 9.68 32.19 7.43
CA ALA A 302 8.92 32.81 8.51
C ALA A 302 9.41 34.25 8.67
N ALA A 303 9.14 35.11 7.68
CA ALA A 303 9.16 36.56 7.82
C ALA A 303 8.54 37.15 6.53
N THR A 304 7.24 37.27 6.50
CA THR A 304 6.51 38.40 5.91
C THR A 304 5.06 38.32 6.39
#